data_c9db8283ee5f00272283dfc6bf3d8173
#
_entry.id   c9db8283ee5f00272283dfc6bf3d8173
#
_cell.length_a   1.000
_cell.length_b   1.000
_cell.length_c   1.000
_cell.angle_alpha   90.00
_cell.angle_beta   90.00
_cell.angle_gamma   90.00
#
_symmetry.space_group_name_H-M   'P 1'
#
loop_
_entity.id
_entity.type
_entity.pdbx_description
1 polymer ?
#
loop_
_entity_poly.entity_id
_entity_poly.type
_entity_poly.pdbx_seq_one_letter_code
_entity_poly.pdbx_strand_id
1 'polypeptide(L)'
;MTDPSCTFCQIVAGALPASVVADEPLALAIMDLRQFHAGHVIIISRAHVHDLRDADAETVHAVFDLTARMARAVQRTFDPEGLSVWHSAGEAANQEVPHLHVHVHPRVMGDMVLDVYPSPPPLPSRDALDALRDRIVAQGVGANR
;
A
#
# COMPACT_ATOMS: atom_id res chain seq x y z
N MET A 1 5.65 -4.18 18.27
CA MET A 1 4.61 -4.52 19.26
C MET A 1 3.39 -5.01 18.49
N THR A 2 2.62 -5.94 19.04
CA THR A 2 1.35 -6.39 18.45
C THR A 2 0.21 -5.68 19.17
N ASP A 3 -0.78 -5.18 18.40
CA ASP A 3 -2.00 -4.60 18.95
C ASP A 3 -3.12 -5.66 18.86
N PRO A 4 -3.64 -6.16 19.98
CA PRO A 4 -4.69 -7.18 19.98
C PRO A 4 -6.03 -6.68 19.44
N SER A 5 -6.26 -5.39 19.34
CA SER A 5 -7.46 -4.80 18.73
C SER A 5 -7.33 -4.67 17.20
N CYS A 6 -6.13 -4.74 16.66
CA CYS A 6 -5.86 -4.59 15.24
C CYS A 6 -6.11 -5.90 14.48
N THR A 7 -6.99 -5.87 13.49
CA THR A 7 -7.33 -7.03 12.65
C THR A 7 -6.09 -7.64 11.98
N PHE A 8 -5.18 -6.82 11.46
CA PHE A 8 -3.97 -7.34 10.79
C PHE A 8 -2.97 -7.92 11.79
N CYS A 9 -2.84 -7.37 13.00
CA CYS A 9 -2.06 -8.01 14.07
C CYS A 9 -2.62 -9.39 14.44
N GLN A 10 -3.94 -9.53 14.51
CA GLN A 10 -4.59 -10.81 14.80
C GLN A 10 -4.36 -11.83 13.66
N ILE A 11 -4.37 -11.39 12.40
CA ILE A 11 -4.04 -12.24 11.24
C ILE A 11 -2.57 -12.67 11.30
N VAL A 12 -1.65 -11.75 11.54
CA VAL A 12 -0.21 -12.03 11.68
C VAL A 12 0.08 -13.01 12.82
N ALA A 13 -0.68 -12.93 13.91
CA ALA A 13 -0.58 -13.85 15.04
C ALA A 13 -1.30 -15.20 14.82
N GLY A 14 -2.02 -15.38 13.70
CA GLY A 14 -2.81 -16.57 13.43
C GLY A 14 -4.10 -16.67 14.24
N ALA A 15 -4.51 -15.61 14.92
CA ALA A 15 -5.74 -15.55 15.72
C ALA A 15 -6.99 -15.36 14.84
N LEU A 16 -6.84 -14.75 13.66
CA LEU A 16 -7.90 -14.65 12.65
C LEU A 16 -7.49 -15.39 11.38
N PRO A 17 -8.45 -16.05 10.70
CA PRO A 17 -8.19 -16.75 9.45
C PRO A 17 -7.87 -15.76 8.32
N ALA A 18 -6.94 -16.15 7.44
CA ALA A 18 -6.64 -15.45 6.20
C ALA A 18 -6.20 -16.45 5.12
N SER A 19 -6.47 -16.12 3.86
CA SER A 19 -5.92 -16.86 2.72
C SER A 19 -4.52 -16.34 2.43
N VAL A 20 -3.53 -16.96 3.06
CA VAL A 20 -2.11 -16.55 2.96
C VAL A 20 -1.54 -16.93 1.61
N VAL A 21 -0.96 -15.97 0.90
CA VAL A 21 -0.29 -16.14 -0.39
C VAL A 21 1.22 -16.27 -0.22
N ALA A 22 1.80 -15.49 0.68
CA ALA A 22 3.22 -15.58 1.04
C ALA A 22 3.41 -15.19 2.51
N ASP A 23 4.29 -15.92 3.19
CA ASP A 23 4.60 -15.73 4.61
C ASP A 23 6.11 -15.52 4.78
N GLU A 24 6.50 -14.30 5.18
CA GLU A 24 7.91 -13.89 5.29
C GLU A 24 8.23 -13.28 6.64
N PRO A 25 9.52 -13.16 7.01
CA PRO A 25 9.92 -12.69 8.33
C PRO A 25 9.39 -11.32 8.74
N LEU A 26 9.20 -10.39 7.79
CA LEU A 26 8.80 -9.00 8.07
C LEU A 26 7.49 -8.59 7.37
N ALA A 27 6.97 -9.40 6.45
CA ALA A 27 5.77 -9.09 5.70
C ALA A 27 4.95 -10.36 5.42
N LEU A 28 3.64 -10.20 5.28
CA LEU A 28 2.69 -11.26 4.95
C LEU A 28 1.84 -10.80 3.77
N ALA A 29 1.67 -11.64 2.75
CA ALA A 29 0.73 -11.39 1.66
C ALA A 29 -0.51 -12.26 1.84
N ILE A 30 -1.69 -11.66 1.81
CA ILE A 30 -2.99 -12.32 1.94
C ILE A 30 -3.94 -11.90 0.83
N MET A 31 -4.93 -12.74 0.51
CA MET A 31 -6.04 -12.29 -0.34
C MET A 31 -6.87 -11.26 0.40
N ASP A 32 -7.23 -10.15 -0.25
CA ASP A 32 -8.27 -9.25 0.26
C ASP A 32 -9.63 -9.99 0.25
N LEU A 33 -10.44 -9.74 1.26
CA LEU A 33 -11.81 -10.30 1.30
C LEU A 33 -12.70 -9.71 0.20
N ARG A 34 -12.41 -8.50 -0.26
CA ARG A 34 -13.13 -7.79 -1.32
C ARG A 34 -12.42 -7.98 -2.66
N GLN A 35 -12.95 -8.85 -3.46
CA GLN A 35 -12.42 -9.20 -4.78
C GLN A 35 -13.27 -8.54 -5.88
N PHE A 36 -13.13 -7.21 -6.07
CA PHE A 36 -13.81 -6.55 -7.19
C PHE A 36 -13.35 -7.15 -8.53
N HIS A 37 -12.04 -7.36 -8.67
CA HIS A 37 -11.47 -8.27 -9.65
C HIS A 37 -10.72 -9.38 -8.94
N ALA A 38 -10.78 -10.60 -9.47
CA ALA A 38 -10.05 -11.73 -8.92
C ALA A 38 -8.54 -11.48 -8.90
N GLY A 39 -7.91 -11.69 -7.74
CA GLY A 39 -6.47 -11.47 -7.58
C GLY A 39 -6.10 -10.21 -6.80
N HIS A 40 -7.05 -9.56 -6.13
CA HIS A 40 -6.73 -8.50 -5.19
C HIS A 40 -6.01 -9.07 -3.96
N VAL A 41 -4.75 -8.68 -3.79
CA VAL A 41 -3.85 -9.11 -2.71
C VAL A 41 -3.49 -7.90 -1.85
N ILE A 42 -3.36 -8.11 -0.54
CA ILE A 42 -2.85 -7.13 0.41
C ILE A 42 -1.53 -7.64 0.98
N ILE A 43 -0.53 -6.77 1.03
CA ILE A 43 0.73 -7.01 1.71
C ILE A 43 0.71 -6.23 3.01
N ILE A 44 0.82 -6.91 4.15
CA ILE A 44 0.81 -6.33 5.49
C ILE A 44 2.18 -6.47 6.13
N SER A 45 2.61 -5.46 6.89
CA SER A 45 3.81 -5.56 7.73
C SER A 45 3.56 -6.51 8.91
N ARG A 46 4.57 -7.26 9.36
CA ARG A 46 4.43 -8.02 10.61
C ARG A 46 4.52 -7.12 11.84
N ALA A 47 5.34 -6.08 11.78
CA ALA A 47 5.36 -5.05 12.81
C ALA A 47 4.08 -4.20 12.73
N HIS A 48 3.46 -3.95 13.89
CA HIS A 48 2.37 -2.97 13.95
C HIS A 48 2.95 -1.57 13.88
N VAL A 49 2.85 -0.97 12.70
CA VAL A 49 3.08 0.44 12.42
C VAL A 49 1.86 0.97 11.68
N HIS A 50 1.44 2.20 11.95
CA HIS A 50 0.18 2.72 11.40
C HIS A 50 0.22 2.83 9.88
N ASP A 51 1.32 3.37 9.36
CA ASP A 51 1.49 3.57 7.92
C ASP A 51 2.97 3.77 7.56
N LEU A 52 3.23 4.12 6.31
CA LEU A 52 4.58 4.29 5.77
C LEU A 52 5.43 5.35 6.50
N ARG A 53 4.80 6.32 7.16
CA ARG A 53 5.50 7.42 7.86
C ARG A 53 6.16 6.95 9.16
N ASP A 54 5.64 5.88 9.77
CA ASP A 54 6.11 5.34 11.04
C ASP A 54 7.00 4.09 10.87
N ALA A 55 7.08 3.55 9.65
CA ALA A 55 7.83 2.34 9.36
C ALA A 55 9.34 2.62 9.23
N ASP A 56 10.15 1.72 9.78
CA ASP A 56 11.59 1.73 9.53
C ASP A 56 11.93 1.23 8.09
N ALA A 57 13.16 1.50 7.67
CA ALA A 57 13.60 1.17 6.32
C ALA A 57 13.55 -0.33 6.04
N GLU A 58 13.82 -1.19 7.01
CA GLU A 58 13.81 -2.65 6.85
C GLU A 58 12.38 -3.15 6.58
N THR A 59 11.42 -2.69 7.37
CA THR A 59 9.98 -2.97 7.18
C THR A 59 9.51 -2.47 5.81
N VAL A 60 9.87 -1.24 5.44
CA VAL A 60 9.52 -0.66 4.13
C VAL A 60 10.06 -1.52 3.00
N HIS A 61 11.35 -1.88 3.03
CA HIS A 61 11.97 -2.70 2.00
C HIS A 61 11.29 -4.07 1.87
N ALA A 62 11.01 -4.74 2.99
CA ALA A 62 10.35 -6.05 2.97
C ALA A 62 8.94 -5.99 2.38
N VAL A 63 8.13 -5.01 2.79
CA VAL A 63 6.76 -4.83 2.30
C VAL A 63 6.76 -4.54 0.80
N PHE A 64 7.61 -3.62 0.32
CA PHE A 64 7.62 -3.26 -1.10
C PHE A 64 8.31 -4.30 -2.01
N ASP A 65 9.29 -5.06 -1.53
CA ASP A 65 9.82 -6.20 -2.27
C ASP A 65 8.73 -7.26 -2.46
N LEU A 66 8.03 -7.63 -1.40
CA LEU A 66 6.92 -8.57 -1.48
C LEU A 66 5.78 -8.04 -2.37
N THR A 67 5.47 -6.74 -2.31
CA THR A 67 4.50 -6.08 -3.20
C THR A 67 4.88 -6.26 -4.66
N ALA A 68 6.14 -6.01 -5.02
CA ALA A 68 6.61 -6.16 -6.40
C ALA A 68 6.54 -7.63 -6.89
N ARG A 69 6.80 -8.59 -6.01
CA ARG A 69 6.66 -10.03 -6.32
C ARG A 69 5.19 -10.43 -6.50
N MET A 70 4.30 -9.93 -5.65
CA MET A 70 2.86 -10.19 -5.77
C MET A 70 2.30 -9.55 -7.03
N ALA A 71 2.69 -8.33 -7.39
CA ALA A 71 2.28 -7.69 -8.64
C ALA A 71 2.63 -8.55 -9.86
N ARG A 72 3.86 -9.09 -9.92
CA ARG A 72 4.29 -10.01 -10.99
C ARG A 72 3.51 -11.33 -10.98
N ALA A 73 3.20 -11.86 -9.79
CA ALA A 73 2.43 -13.10 -9.65
C ALA A 73 0.98 -12.91 -10.12
N VAL A 74 0.33 -11.83 -9.67
CA VAL A 74 -1.04 -11.46 -10.07
C VAL A 74 -1.10 -11.24 -11.59
N GLN A 75 -0.15 -10.51 -12.18
CA GLN A 75 -0.09 -10.31 -13.63
C GLN A 75 0.00 -11.64 -14.39
N ARG A 76 0.85 -12.56 -13.97
CA ARG A 76 1.00 -13.86 -14.66
C ARG A 76 -0.20 -14.79 -14.47
N THR A 77 -0.92 -14.66 -13.35
CA THR A 77 -2.02 -15.58 -13.00
C THR A 77 -3.34 -15.15 -13.63
N PHE A 78 -3.63 -13.88 -13.63
CA PHE A 78 -4.95 -13.35 -14.00
C PHE A 78 -4.93 -12.56 -15.33
N ASP A 79 -3.73 -12.24 -15.83
CA ASP A 79 -3.51 -11.46 -17.06
C ASP A 79 -4.40 -10.22 -17.21
N PRO A 80 -4.49 -9.37 -16.17
CA PRO A 80 -5.32 -8.17 -16.20
C PRO A 80 -4.76 -7.15 -17.20
N GLU A 81 -5.61 -6.24 -17.66
CA GLU A 81 -5.21 -5.13 -18.55
C GLU A 81 -4.26 -4.14 -17.86
N GLY A 82 -4.29 -4.08 -16.51
CA GLY A 82 -3.40 -3.27 -15.69
C GLY A 82 -3.38 -3.68 -14.23
N LEU A 83 -2.51 -3.06 -13.48
CA LEU A 83 -2.41 -3.22 -12.02
C LEU A 83 -2.39 -1.85 -11.34
N SER A 84 -3.13 -1.71 -10.26
CA SER A 84 -2.96 -0.62 -9.30
C SER A 84 -2.27 -1.12 -8.05
N VAL A 85 -1.29 -0.34 -7.59
CA VAL A 85 -0.63 -0.54 -6.29
C VAL A 85 -0.83 0.74 -5.49
N TRP A 86 -1.38 0.62 -4.27
CA TRP A 86 -1.56 1.80 -3.42
C TRP A 86 -1.43 1.46 -1.94
N HIS A 87 -1.10 2.48 -1.18
CA HIS A 87 -1.12 2.53 0.27
C HIS A 87 -1.86 3.80 0.70
N SER A 88 -2.71 3.69 1.70
CA SER A 88 -3.42 4.83 2.30
C SER A 88 -2.86 5.12 3.69
N ALA A 89 -2.59 6.38 3.99
CA ALA A 89 -2.08 6.85 5.26
C ALA A 89 -3.04 7.87 5.89
N GLY A 90 -3.78 7.45 6.91
CA GLY A 90 -4.78 8.23 7.64
C GLY A 90 -6.18 8.19 7.02
N GLU A 91 -7.18 8.60 7.81
CA GLU A 91 -8.60 8.56 7.45
C GLU A 91 -8.94 9.34 6.17
N ALA A 92 -8.33 10.52 5.98
CA ALA A 92 -8.55 11.35 4.79
C ALA A 92 -8.10 10.67 3.49
N ALA A 93 -7.24 9.65 3.59
CA ALA A 93 -6.81 8.80 2.47
C ALA A 93 -7.57 7.46 2.44
N ASN A 94 -8.68 7.33 3.19
CA ASN A 94 -9.47 6.11 3.31
C ASN A 94 -8.69 4.90 3.88
N GLN A 95 -7.78 5.13 4.82
CA GLN A 95 -7.15 4.05 5.57
C GLN A 95 -8.16 3.45 6.55
N GLU A 96 -8.69 2.26 6.26
CA GLU A 96 -9.67 1.58 7.11
C GLU A 96 -9.02 0.89 8.32
N VAL A 97 -7.84 0.31 8.14
CA VAL A 97 -7.08 -0.36 9.21
C VAL A 97 -5.78 0.41 9.45
N PRO A 98 -5.56 0.97 10.65
CA PRO A 98 -4.33 1.69 11.01
C PRO A 98 -3.18 0.71 11.26
N HIS A 99 -2.74 0.05 10.21
CA HIS A 99 -1.64 -0.89 10.14
C HIS A 99 -1.09 -0.85 8.71
N LEU A 100 0.23 -0.73 8.56
CA LEU A 100 0.87 -0.61 7.24
C LEU A 100 0.49 -1.78 6.35
N HIS A 101 -0.18 -1.48 5.27
CA HIS A 101 -0.53 -2.43 4.22
C HIS A 101 -0.50 -1.76 2.85
N VAL A 102 -0.23 -2.58 1.84
CA VAL A 102 -0.17 -2.16 0.43
C VAL A 102 -1.08 -3.09 -0.37
N HIS A 103 -1.93 -2.50 -1.19
CA HIS A 103 -2.81 -3.23 -2.10
C HIS A 103 -2.12 -3.48 -3.44
N VAL A 104 -2.34 -4.67 -3.99
CA VAL A 104 -2.08 -5.01 -5.40
C VAL A 104 -3.40 -5.46 -6.00
N HIS A 105 -3.95 -4.67 -6.89
CA HIS A 105 -5.28 -4.89 -7.44
C HIS A 105 -5.26 -4.97 -8.96
N PRO A 106 -5.77 -6.06 -9.57
CA PRO A 106 -5.98 -6.16 -11.00
C PRO A 106 -6.96 -5.09 -11.50
N ARG A 107 -6.70 -4.55 -12.67
CA ARG A 107 -7.52 -3.50 -13.28
C ARG A 107 -7.96 -3.89 -14.68
N VAL A 108 -9.17 -3.46 -15.02
CA VAL A 108 -9.75 -3.55 -16.37
C VAL A 108 -10.16 -2.16 -16.81
N MET A 109 -10.06 -1.87 -18.08
CA MET A 109 -10.39 -0.55 -18.63
C MET A 109 -11.82 -0.14 -18.23
N GLY A 110 -11.95 1.04 -17.60
CA GLY A 110 -13.23 1.61 -17.19
C GLY A 110 -13.83 1.03 -15.90
N ASP A 111 -13.08 0.26 -15.11
CA ASP A 111 -13.59 -0.42 -13.89
C ASP A 111 -13.93 0.50 -12.71
N MET A 112 -13.50 1.75 -12.71
CA MET A 112 -13.77 2.75 -11.66
C MET A 112 -13.40 2.33 -10.22
N VAL A 113 -12.53 1.33 -10.05
CA VAL A 113 -12.12 0.83 -8.71
C VAL A 113 -11.37 1.88 -7.92
N LEU A 114 -10.58 2.71 -8.58
CA LEU A 114 -9.82 3.79 -7.98
C LEU A 114 -9.93 5.03 -8.87
N ASP A 115 -10.67 6.03 -8.38
CA ASP A 115 -10.73 7.35 -9.00
C ASP A 115 -9.82 8.32 -8.24
N VAL A 116 -8.69 8.70 -8.85
CA VAL A 116 -7.69 9.55 -8.21
C VAL A 116 -8.13 11.01 -8.22
N TYR A 117 -8.81 11.45 -9.27
CA TYR A 117 -9.28 12.83 -9.43
C TYR A 117 -10.72 12.87 -9.92
N PRO A 118 -11.67 13.38 -9.10
CA PRO A 118 -13.08 13.51 -9.50
C PRO A 118 -13.29 14.55 -10.60
N SER A 119 -12.32 15.44 -10.81
CA SER A 119 -12.28 16.44 -11.87
C SER A 119 -10.82 16.77 -12.24
N PRO A 120 -10.55 17.34 -13.44
CA PRO A 120 -9.21 17.73 -13.80
C PRO A 120 -8.59 18.66 -12.75
N PRO A 121 -7.41 18.32 -12.16
CA PRO A 121 -6.77 19.15 -11.15
C PRO A 121 -6.19 20.42 -11.77
N PRO A 122 -6.01 21.49 -10.97
CA PRO A 122 -5.32 22.69 -11.43
C PRO A 122 -3.85 22.38 -11.77
N LEU A 123 -3.31 23.12 -12.76
CA LEU A 123 -1.91 23.06 -13.15
C LEU A 123 -1.20 24.32 -12.66
N PRO A 124 -0.49 24.28 -11.51
CA PRO A 124 0.25 25.42 -10.99
C PRO A 124 1.40 25.86 -11.93
N SER A 125 1.82 27.13 -11.82
CA SER A 125 3.01 27.61 -12.51
C SER A 125 4.29 26.91 -12.01
N ARG A 126 5.37 26.97 -12.79
CA ARG A 126 6.67 26.41 -12.39
C ARG A 126 7.15 27.02 -11.06
N ASP A 127 7.05 28.33 -10.91
CA ASP A 127 7.48 29.03 -9.68
C ASP A 127 6.69 28.57 -8.44
N ALA A 128 5.37 28.34 -8.59
CA ALA A 128 4.56 27.81 -7.51
C ALA A 128 4.97 26.37 -7.14
N LEU A 129 5.29 25.51 -8.13
CA LEU A 129 5.81 24.18 -7.88
C LEU A 129 7.17 24.19 -7.21
N ASP A 130 8.06 25.10 -7.62
CA ASP A 130 9.39 25.27 -7.02
C ASP A 130 9.28 25.71 -5.56
N ALA A 131 8.37 26.63 -5.24
CA ALA A 131 8.11 27.04 -3.86
C ALA A 131 7.59 25.89 -2.99
N LEU A 132 6.73 25.01 -3.52
CA LEU A 132 6.26 23.80 -2.81
C LEU A 132 7.41 22.80 -2.61
N ARG A 133 8.22 22.57 -3.64
CA ARG A 133 9.44 21.74 -3.54
C ARG A 133 10.35 22.22 -2.41
N ASP A 134 10.64 23.51 -2.35
CA ASP A 134 11.57 24.08 -1.35
C ASP A 134 11.07 23.85 0.08
N ARG A 135 9.75 23.91 0.31
CA ARG A 135 9.15 23.59 1.59
C ARG A 135 9.35 22.12 1.99
N ILE A 136 9.27 21.19 1.04
CA ILE A 136 9.51 19.76 1.27
C ILE A 136 10.99 19.51 1.55
N VAL A 137 11.88 20.08 0.74
CA VAL A 137 13.34 19.93 0.89
C VAL A 137 13.81 20.46 2.24
N ALA A 138 13.21 21.54 2.74
CA ALA A 138 13.51 22.10 4.07
C ALA A 138 13.23 21.13 5.23
N GLN A 139 12.47 20.05 5.01
CA GLN A 139 12.26 18.96 5.99
C GLN A 139 13.37 17.89 5.98
N GLY A 140 14.48 18.12 5.27
CA GLY A 140 15.62 17.20 5.24
C GLY A 140 15.53 16.07 4.22
N VAL A 141 14.52 16.08 3.35
CA VAL A 141 14.40 15.10 2.28
C VAL A 141 15.47 15.43 1.21
N GLY A 142 16.46 14.56 1.03
CA GLY A 142 17.52 14.73 0.03
C GLY A 142 18.88 15.17 0.57
N ALA A 143 19.07 15.18 1.89
CA ALA A 143 20.36 15.48 2.53
C ALA A 143 21.45 14.40 2.29
N ASN A 144 21.10 13.30 1.64
CA ASN A 144 22.05 12.21 1.28
C ASN A 144 22.30 12.22 -0.23
N ARG A 145 23.08 13.19 -0.72
CA ARG A 145 23.80 13.11 -2.00
C ARG A 145 25.29 13.07 -1.75
#